data_8262d21addf1df4e3a3c8eb4794333e1
#
_entry.id   8262d21addf1df4e3a3c8eb4794333e1
#
_cell.length_a   1.000
_cell.length_b   1.000
_cell.length_c   1.000
_cell.angle_alpha   90.00
_cell.angle_beta   90.00
_cell.angle_gamma   90.00
#
_symmetry.space_group_name_H-M   'P 1'
#
loop_
_entity.id
_entity.type
_entity.pdbx_description
1 polymer ?
#
loop_
_entity_poly.entity_id
_entity_poly.type
_entity_poly.pdbx_seq_one_letter_code
_entity_poly.pdbx_strand_id
1 'polypeptide(L)'
;MAFVLVAASGMVSAYASGSSGTKKAKVQTITEGVCIGSVDVGGMTKEEAKKAVDAYVDSIKDTSFSLKGANGSFDATAQEMSVSADTDAAVDDALSVCHEGSLIDRFVESEELKKGNVAVNMYLSVDKQKTAKMIYDKSDELNIKAVDNSLQRNGDSFDFVPGQEGKEVDVVKSVYAINDFLQNSWDGSANEIELVTNTVQPRGSKEELSKIKDNLGGFSTDFSSSAAGRAANVKNACSLINGSVIYQVGG
;
A
#
# COMPACT_ATOMS: atom_id res chain seq x y z
N MET A 1 14.90 18.63 -2.66
CA MET A 1 14.55 19.46 -3.83
C MET A 1 15.48 19.09 -4.97
N ALA A 2 15.03 18.27 -5.87
CA ALA A 2 15.72 18.02 -7.13
C ALA A 2 14.67 18.10 -8.24
N PHE A 3 14.56 19.31 -8.82
CA PHE A 3 13.79 19.52 -10.04
C PHE A 3 14.58 18.89 -11.19
N VAL A 4 14.06 17.82 -11.77
CA VAL A 4 14.53 17.33 -13.06
C VAL A 4 13.82 18.12 -14.15
N LEU A 5 14.49 19.17 -14.61
CA LEU A 5 14.06 19.96 -15.75
C LEU A 5 14.49 19.21 -17.03
N VAL A 6 13.59 18.50 -17.66
CA VAL A 6 13.83 17.98 -19.03
C VAL A 6 13.46 19.09 -20.00
N ALA A 7 14.44 19.90 -20.34
CA ALA A 7 14.32 20.89 -21.42
C ALA A 7 14.55 20.19 -22.77
N ALA A 8 13.48 19.86 -23.46
CA ALA A 8 13.57 19.48 -24.89
C ALA A 8 13.43 20.74 -25.75
N SER A 9 14.54 21.43 -25.99
CA SER A 9 14.62 22.48 -27.01
C SER A 9 14.90 21.87 -28.35
N GLY A 10 13.90 21.80 -29.21
CA GLY A 10 14.03 21.41 -30.61
C GLY A 10 13.19 22.31 -31.50
N MET A 11 13.67 23.54 -31.80
CA MET A 11 13.12 24.32 -32.89
C MET A 11 13.54 23.71 -34.21
N VAL A 12 12.59 23.21 -34.97
CA VAL A 12 12.77 22.98 -36.40
C VAL A 12 11.82 23.89 -37.16
N SER A 13 12.35 25.02 -37.62
CA SER A 13 11.68 25.82 -38.65
C SER A 13 11.85 25.14 -39.99
N ALA A 14 10.75 24.61 -40.56
CA ALA A 14 10.68 24.21 -41.92
C ALA A 14 9.76 25.16 -42.71
N TYR A 15 10.33 26.07 -43.44
CA TYR A 15 9.64 26.77 -44.54
C TYR A 15 9.39 25.79 -45.68
N ALA A 16 8.16 25.52 -46.00
CA ALA A 16 7.77 24.92 -47.26
C ALA A 16 6.58 25.65 -47.87
N SER A 17 6.87 26.42 -48.90
CA SER A 17 5.86 26.92 -49.85
C SER A 17 5.32 25.78 -50.70
N GLY A 18 3.99 25.67 -50.86
CA GLY A 18 3.40 24.74 -51.81
C GLY A 18 1.91 24.52 -51.55
N SER A 19 1.09 25.26 -52.28
CA SER A 19 -0.34 25.15 -52.46
C SER A 19 -0.85 23.73 -52.64
N SER A 20 -1.69 23.22 -51.76
CA SER A 20 -2.85 22.37 -52.11
C SER A 20 -3.73 22.24 -50.87
N GLY A 21 -5.00 22.66 -50.97
CA GLY A 21 -5.92 22.81 -49.85
C GLY A 21 -6.46 21.49 -49.32
N THR A 22 -5.72 20.83 -48.51
CA THR A 22 -6.22 19.88 -47.54
C THR A 22 -6.25 20.64 -46.21
N LYS A 23 -7.45 20.89 -45.69
CA LYS A 23 -7.64 21.36 -44.28
C LYS A 23 -6.94 20.34 -43.43
N LYS A 24 -5.68 20.60 -42.97
CA LYS A 24 -5.07 19.87 -41.87
C LYS A 24 -6.02 20.00 -40.72
N ALA A 25 -6.56 18.89 -40.23
CA ALA A 25 -7.29 18.87 -38.97
C ALA A 25 -6.38 19.55 -37.93
N LYS A 26 -6.90 20.57 -37.25
CA LYS A 26 -6.17 21.27 -36.19
C LYS A 26 -5.94 20.24 -35.11
N VAL A 27 -4.69 19.83 -34.92
CA VAL A 27 -4.33 18.90 -33.85
C VAL A 27 -4.69 19.61 -32.54
N GLN A 28 -5.53 19.00 -31.74
CA GLN A 28 -5.90 19.52 -30.44
C GLN A 28 -4.67 19.41 -29.52
N THR A 29 -4.36 20.49 -28.83
CA THR A 29 -3.31 20.53 -27.82
C THR A 29 -3.91 20.83 -26.45
N ILE A 30 -3.25 20.37 -25.41
CA ILE A 30 -3.59 20.68 -24.00
C ILE A 30 -3.39 22.17 -23.77
N THR A 31 -4.26 22.78 -22.97
CA THR A 31 -4.16 24.18 -22.61
C THR A 31 -2.88 24.48 -21.84
N GLU A 32 -2.22 25.61 -22.13
CA GLU A 32 -1.02 26.05 -21.40
C GLU A 32 -1.32 26.19 -19.90
N GLY A 33 -0.36 25.74 -19.06
CA GLY A 33 -0.50 25.75 -17.61
C GLY A 33 -1.24 24.55 -17.02
N VAL A 34 -1.60 23.55 -17.83
CA VAL A 34 -2.13 22.27 -17.35
C VAL A 34 -1.00 21.31 -17.08
N CYS A 35 -1.04 20.67 -15.90
CA CYS A 35 -0.12 19.60 -15.50
C CYS A 35 -0.88 18.30 -15.25
N ILE A 36 -0.25 17.14 -15.49
CA ILE A 36 -0.72 15.83 -15.03
C ILE A 36 0.14 15.45 -13.83
N GLY A 37 -0.45 15.49 -12.61
CA GLY A 37 0.34 15.42 -11.39
C GLY A 37 1.42 16.52 -11.37
N SER A 38 2.70 16.12 -11.38
CA SER A 38 3.85 17.04 -11.43
C SER A 38 4.40 17.28 -12.84
N VAL A 39 3.84 16.63 -13.88
CA VAL A 39 4.32 16.72 -15.26
C VAL A 39 3.60 17.86 -15.97
N ASP A 40 4.34 18.89 -16.40
CA ASP A 40 3.79 19.96 -17.25
C ASP A 40 3.53 19.40 -18.66
N VAL A 41 2.27 19.48 -19.10
CA VAL A 41 1.81 18.98 -20.39
C VAL A 41 1.19 20.10 -21.25
N GLY A 42 1.28 21.36 -20.80
CA GLY A 42 0.75 22.53 -21.53
C GLY A 42 1.31 22.62 -22.94
N GLY A 43 0.42 22.91 -23.92
CA GLY A 43 0.76 22.99 -25.34
C GLY A 43 1.04 21.67 -26.04
N MET A 44 1.11 20.55 -25.33
CA MET A 44 1.41 19.22 -25.89
C MET A 44 0.18 18.64 -26.63
N THR A 45 0.45 17.83 -27.64
CA THR A 45 -0.53 16.94 -28.25
C THR A 45 -0.79 15.74 -27.35
N LYS A 46 -1.86 14.98 -27.64
CA LYS A 46 -2.21 13.75 -26.88
C LYS A 46 -1.03 12.76 -26.81
N GLU A 47 -0.36 12.57 -27.93
CA GLU A 47 0.77 11.63 -28.03
C GLU A 47 2.03 12.10 -27.30
N GLU A 48 2.29 13.40 -27.29
CA GLU A 48 3.43 13.99 -26.55
C GLU A 48 3.17 13.92 -25.05
N ALA A 49 1.97 14.26 -24.60
CA ALA A 49 1.59 14.17 -23.21
C ALA A 49 1.67 12.73 -22.66
N LYS A 50 1.17 11.75 -23.43
CA LYS A 50 1.32 10.33 -23.08
C LYS A 50 2.78 9.95 -22.86
N LYS A 51 3.66 10.30 -23.79
CA LYS A 51 5.10 10.02 -23.66
C LYS A 51 5.72 10.70 -22.45
N ALA A 52 5.30 11.92 -22.13
CA ALA A 52 5.79 12.65 -20.97
C ALA A 52 5.37 11.98 -19.66
N VAL A 53 4.10 11.55 -19.55
CA VAL A 53 3.59 10.81 -18.38
C VAL A 53 4.27 9.46 -18.25
N ASP A 54 4.40 8.70 -19.35
CA ASP A 54 5.07 7.39 -19.33
C ASP A 54 6.54 7.52 -18.90
N ALA A 55 7.26 8.56 -19.40
CA ALA A 55 8.63 8.84 -19.01
C ALA A 55 8.73 9.20 -17.50
N TYR A 56 7.76 9.91 -16.96
CA TYR A 56 7.69 10.20 -15.54
C TYR A 56 7.49 8.91 -14.72
N VAL A 57 6.54 8.06 -15.11
CA VAL A 57 6.31 6.75 -14.45
C VAL A 57 7.58 5.90 -14.50
N ASP A 58 8.28 5.91 -15.62
CA ASP A 58 9.57 5.21 -15.74
C ASP A 58 10.63 5.77 -14.79
N SER A 59 10.64 7.07 -14.56
CA SER A 59 11.61 7.73 -13.68
C SER A 59 11.40 7.43 -12.20
N ILE A 60 10.18 7.07 -11.80
CA ILE A 60 9.85 6.76 -10.40
C ILE A 60 9.95 5.27 -10.06
N LYS A 61 10.28 4.40 -11.01
CA LYS A 61 10.33 2.93 -10.82
C LYS A 61 11.23 2.51 -9.66
N ASP A 62 12.35 3.19 -9.48
CA ASP A 62 13.33 2.89 -8.43
C ASP A 62 12.99 3.57 -7.09
N THR A 63 11.90 4.35 -7.02
CA THR A 63 11.45 4.96 -5.78
C THR A 63 11.05 3.88 -4.78
N SER A 64 11.66 3.91 -3.60
CA SER A 64 11.40 2.97 -2.51
C SER A 64 10.37 3.53 -1.54
N PHE A 65 9.40 2.73 -1.16
CA PHE A 65 8.39 3.02 -0.16
C PHE A 65 8.59 2.11 1.04
N SER A 66 8.60 2.66 2.25
CA SER A 66 8.63 1.89 3.49
C SER A 66 7.20 1.55 3.90
N LEU A 67 6.83 0.27 3.77
CA LEU A 67 5.51 -0.24 4.13
C LEU A 67 5.54 -0.69 5.59
N LYS A 68 4.85 0.03 6.47
CA LYS A 68 4.93 -0.12 7.92
C LYS A 68 3.72 -0.85 8.49
N GLY A 69 3.97 -1.98 9.15
CA GLY A 69 2.99 -2.74 9.91
C GLY A 69 2.98 -2.39 11.40
N ALA A 70 2.41 -3.28 12.21
CA ALA A 70 2.34 -3.09 13.67
C ALA A 70 3.66 -3.36 14.40
N ASN A 71 4.49 -4.27 13.89
CA ASN A 71 5.73 -4.72 14.53
C ASN A 71 6.99 -4.28 13.77
N GLY A 72 6.90 -4.03 12.48
CA GLY A 72 8.03 -3.69 11.64
C GLY A 72 7.62 -3.06 10.33
N SER A 73 8.59 -2.84 9.46
CA SER A 73 8.38 -2.35 8.11
C SER A 73 9.29 -3.08 7.13
N PHE A 74 8.94 -3.01 5.86
CA PHE A 74 9.83 -3.44 4.78
C PHE A 74 9.76 -2.44 3.62
N ASP A 75 10.82 -2.37 2.86
CA ASP A 75 10.89 -1.50 1.71
C ASP A 75 10.45 -2.23 0.44
N ALA A 76 9.67 -1.55 -0.38
CA ALA A 76 9.24 -2.00 -1.69
C ALA A 76 9.37 -0.87 -2.71
N THR A 77 9.95 -1.17 -3.87
CA THR A 77 10.07 -0.19 -4.95
C THR A 77 8.77 -0.07 -5.74
N ALA A 78 8.57 1.07 -6.39
CA ALA A 78 7.45 1.27 -7.32
C ALA A 78 7.44 0.18 -8.41
N GLN A 79 8.61 -0.27 -8.86
CA GLN A 79 8.74 -1.37 -9.83
C GLN A 79 8.25 -2.71 -9.26
N GLU A 80 8.61 -3.04 -8.03
CA GLU A 80 8.17 -4.29 -7.37
C GLU A 80 6.66 -4.31 -7.17
N MET A 81 6.06 -3.18 -6.79
CA MET A 81 4.61 -3.00 -6.68
C MET A 81 3.93 -2.87 -8.05
N SER A 82 4.71 -2.79 -9.14
CA SER A 82 4.23 -2.52 -10.51
C SER A 82 3.34 -1.27 -10.58
N VAL A 83 3.86 -0.15 -10.06
CA VAL A 83 3.17 1.15 -10.15
C VAL A 83 3.03 1.53 -11.62
N SER A 84 1.84 1.94 -12.00
CA SER A 84 1.49 2.40 -13.36
C SER A 84 0.52 3.57 -13.27
N ALA A 85 0.44 4.37 -14.34
CA ALA A 85 -0.56 5.41 -14.52
C ALA A 85 -1.64 4.96 -15.50
N ASP A 86 -2.87 5.43 -15.33
CA ASP A 86 -3.86 5.43 -16.42
C ASP A 86 -3.60 6.65 -17.30
N THR A 87 -2.57 6.54 -18.13
CA THR A 87 -2.09 7.63 -18.99
C THR A 87 -3.16 8.12 -19.96
N ASP A 88 -4.04 7.21 -20.44
CA ASP A 88 -5.11 7.59 -21.35
C ASP A 88 -6.15 8.47 -20.65
N ALA A 89 -6.63 8.06 -19.48
CA ALA A 89 -7.59 8.85 -18.69
C ALA A 89 -6.99 10.20 -18.27
N ALA A 90 -5.75 10.20 -17.77
CA ALA A 90 -5.07 11.42 -17.34
C ALA A 90 -4.89 12.45 -18.48
N VAL A 91 -4.52 11.99 -19.67
CA VAL A 91 -4.34 12.87 -20.84
C VAL A 91 -5.68 13.32 -21.41
N ASP A 92 -6.72 12.50 -21.38
CA ASP A 92 -8.04 12.89 -21.82
C ASP A 92 -8.63 13.94 -20.87
N ASP A 93 -8.46 13.82 -19.56
CA ASP A 93 -8.81 14.85 -18.58
C ASP A 93 -8.06 16.17 -18.83
N ALA A 94 -6.74 16.09 -19.06
CA ALA A 94 -5.94 17.28 -19.36
C ALA A 94 -6.37 17.99 -20.66
N LEU A 95 -6.80 17.22 -21.67
CA LEU A 95 -7.34 17.77 -22.92
C LEU A 95 -8.73 18.41 -22.74
N SER A 96 -9.51 17.96 -21.75
CA SER A 96 -10.83 18.48 -21.48
C SER A 96 -10.80 19.89 -20.84
N VAL A 97 -9.73 20.20 -20.08
CA VAL A 97 -9.56 21.49 -19.40
C VAL A 97 -9.70 22.66 -20.37
N CYS A 98 -10.63 23.56 -20.11
CA CYS A 98 -11.01 24.71 -20.94
C CYS A 98 -11.60 24.35 -22.33
N HIS A 99 -11.74 23.09 -22.67
CA HIS A 99 -12.29 22.67 -23.97
C HIS A 99 -13.69 22.07 -23.85
N GLU A 100 -14.01 21.44 -22.75
CA GLU A 100 -15.27 20.77 -22.50
C GLU A 100 -16.11 21.52 -21.43
N GLY A 101 -17.39 21.13 -21.28
CA GLY A 101 -18.31 21.76 -20.33
C GLY A 101 -19.03 23.02 -20.87
N SER A 102 -19.76 23.70 -20.00
CA SER A 102 -20.47 24.93 -20.32
C SER A 102 -19.52 26.11 -20.52
N LEU A 103 -20.02 27.21 -21.10
CA LEU A 103 -19.21 28.43 -21.22
C LEU A 103 -18.77 28.97 -19.84
N ILE A 104 -19.55 28.72 -18.81
CA ILE A 104 -19.24 29.15 -17.44
C ILE A 104 -18.11 28.30 -16.88
N ASP A 105 -18.16 26.97 -17.06
CA ASP A 105 -17.14 26.06 -16.59
C ASP A 105 -15.78 26.40 -17.23
N ARG A 106 -15.75 26.53 -18.56
CA ARG A 106 -14.54 26.93 -19.30
C ARG A 106 -13.98 28.28 -18.89
N PHE A 107 -14.87 29.22 -18.55
CA PHE A 107 -14.45 30.54 -18.04
C PHE A 107 -13.82 30.42 -16.66
N VAL A 108 -14.43 29.65 -15.74
CA VAL A 108 -13.89 29.42 -14.39
C VAL A 108 -12.52 28.75 -14.48
N GLU A 109 -12.39 27.68 -15.27
CA GLU A 109 -11.12 26.97 -15.48
C GLU A 109 -10.03 27.91 -16.06
N SER A 110 -10.42 28.79 -17.03
CA SER A 110 -9.47 29.75 -17.59
C SER A 110 -9.03 30.83 -16.58
N GLU A 111 -9.88 31.19 -15.62
CA GLU A 111 -9.52 32.10 -14.53
C GLU A 111 -8.62 31.41 -13.49
N GLU A 112 -8.79 30.11 -13.25
CA GLU A 112 -7.91 29.32 -12.40
C GLU A 112 -6.50 29.20 -13.00
N LEU A 113 -6.40 28.92 -14.29
CA LEU A 113 -5.13 28.89 -15.00
C LEU A 113 -4.36 30.22 -14.94
N LYS A 114 -5.05 31.36 -14.88
CA LYS A 114 -4.40 32.66 -14.68
C LYS A 114 -3.81 32.84 -13.27
N LYS A 115 -4.30 32.08 -12.30
CA LYS A 115 -3.82 32.14 -10.91
C LYS A 115 -2.64 31.19 -10.67
N GLY A 116 -2.49 30.18 -11.51
CA GLY A 116 -1.44 29.16 -11.42
C GLY A 116 -1.74 27.96 -12.31
N ASN A 117 -0.87 26.97 -12.28
CA ASN A 117 -1.08 25.73 -13.03
C ASN A 117 -2.27 24.94 -12.45
N VAL A 118 -3.07 24.35 -13.34
CA VAL A 118 -4.11 23.40 -12.99
C VAL A 118 -3.56 21.98 -13.12
N ALA A 119 -3.57 21.23 -12.02
CA ALA A 119 -3.11 19.85 -12.01
C ALA A 119 -4.30 18.88 -12.10
N VAL A 120 -4.28 17.99 -13.09
CA VAL A 120 -5.18 16.84 -13.18
C VAL A 120 -4.53 15.61 -12.58
N ASN A 121 -5.33 14.62 -12.19
CA ASN A 121 -4.82 13.41 -11.55
C ASN A 121 -4.05 12.54 -12.55
N MET A 122 -2.96 11.93 -12.12
CA MET A 122 -2.18 10.97 -12.91
C MET A 122 -2.74 9.55 -12.86
N TYR A 123 -3.67 9.26 -11.95
CA TYR A 123 -4.29 7.94 -11.74
C TYR A 123 -3.27 6.82 -11.51
N LEU A 124 -2.29 7.10 -10.64
CA LEU A 124 -1.31 6.10 -10.25
C LEU A 124 -1.99 4.93 -9.52
N SER A 125 -1.55 3.73 -9.82
CA SER A 125 -2.05 2.51 -9.18
C SER A 125 -0.98 1.44 -9.11
N VAL A 126 -1.11 0.50 -8.13
CA VAL A 126 -0.26 -0.68 -8.02
C VAL A 126 -0.93 -1.91 -8.61
N ASP A 127 -0.15 -2.92 -9.00
CA ASP A 127 -0.69 -4.25 -9.23
C ASP A 127 -1.17 -4.84 -7.90
N LYS A 128 -2.49 -4.94 -7.74
CA LYS A 128 -3.13 -5.37 -6.48
C LYS A 128 -2.71 -6.78 -6.06
N GLN A 129 -2.52 -7.69 -7.01
CA GLN A 129 -2.19 -9.08 -6.70
C GLN A 129 -0.72 -9.21 -6.25
N LYS A 130 0.19 -8.55 -6.96
CA LYS A 130 1.62 -8.56 -6.59
C LYS A 130 1.85 -7.88 -5.25
N THR A 131 1.25 -6.71 -5.05
CA THR A 131 1.38 -5.96 -3.80
C THR A 131 0.77 -6.72 -2.63
N ALA A 132 -0.41 -7.32 -2.81
CA ALA A 132 -1.03 -8.16 -1.79
C ALA A 132 -0.15 -9.36 -1.43
N LYS A 133 0.41 -10.05 -2.43
CA LYS A 133 1.32 -11.17 -2.19
C LYS A 133 2.57 -10.74 -1.42
N MET A 134 3.16 -9.62 -1.78
CA MET A 134 4.35 -9.09 -1.13
C MET A 134 4.09 -8.77 0.36
N ILE A 135 2.96 -8.10 0.66
CA ILE A 135 2.55 -7.82 2.05
C ILE A 135 2.27 -9.12 2.81
N TYR A 136 1.61 -10.09 2.18
CA TYR A 136 1.31 -11.38 2.78
C TYR A 136 2.58 -12.17 3.11
N ASP A 137 3.54 -12.22 2.19
CA ASP A 137 4.81 -12.92 2.37
C ASP A 137 5.64 -12.31 3.53
N LYS A 138 5.40 -11.04 3.88
CA LYS A 138 6.04 -10.29 4.97
C LYS A 138 5.18 -10.21 6.24
N SER A 139 4.00 -10.81 6.27
CA SER A 139 3.05 -10.66 7.37
C SER A 139 3.61 -11.08 8.73
N ASP A 140 4.44 -12.11 8.80
CA ASP A 140 5.08 -12.56 10.06
C ASP A 140 6.00 -11.49 10.68
N GLU A 141 6.64 -10.66 9.86
CA GLU A 141 7.52 -9.57 10.29
C GLU A 141 6.71 -8.32 10.69
N LEU A 142 5.55 -8.13 10.07
CA LEU A 142 4.68 -6.96 10.22
C LEU A 142 3.69 -7.10 11.37
N ASN A 143 3.33 -8.34 11.74
CA ASN A 143 2.28 -8.64 12.69
C ASN A 143 2.81 -8.75 14.13
N ILE A 144 1.97 -8.41 15.09
CA ILE A 144 2.13 -8.74 16.50
C ILE A 144 1.21 -9.92 16.79
N LYS A 145 1.79 -11.08 17.11
CA LYS A 145 1.00 -12.27 17.44
C LYS A 145 0.28 -12.08 18.77
N ALA A 146 -1.02 -12.39 18.81
CA ALA A 146 -1.76 -12.43 20.05
C ALA A 146 -1.22 -13.56 20.94
N VAL A 147 -1.19 -13.33 22.24
CA VAL A 147 -0.93 -14.35 23.26
C VAL A 147 -2.25 -14.66 23.93
N ASP A 148 -2.68 -15.91 23.88
CA ASP A 148 -3.96 -16.32 24.47
C ASP A 148 -3.93 -16.21 26.00
N ASN A 149 -5.07 -15.94 26.60
CA ASN A 149 -5.24 -16.03 28.04
C ASN A 149 -5.01 -17.47 28.49
N SER A 150 -4.47 -17.65 29.68
CA SER A 150 -4.14 -18.96 30.19
C SER A 150 -4.44 -19.09 31.68
N LEU A 151 -4.28 -20.30 32.22
CA LEU A 151 -4.36 -20.59 33.65
C LEU A 151 -3.02 -21.08 34.16
N GLN A 152 -2.57 -20.52 35.27
CA GLN A 152 -1.42 -21.04 35.99
C GLN A 152 -1.89 -21.76 37.24
N ARG A 153 -1.42 -22.99 37.45
CA ARG A 153 -1.77 -23.76 38.63
C ARG A 153 -1.09 -23.16 39.87
N ASN A 154 -1.90 -22.94 40.92
CA ASN A 154 -1.45 -22.47 42.23
C ASN A 154 -2.03 -23.39 43.30
N GLY A 155 -1.24 -24.39 43.72
CA GLY A 155 -1.71 -25.45 44.64
C GLY A 155 -2.87 -26.26 44.04
N ASP A 156 -4.04 -26.21 44.68
CA ASP A 156 -5.26 -26.86 44.19
C ASP A 156 -6.21 -25.91 43.42
N SER A 157 -5.75 -24.68 43.16
CA SER A 157 -6.49 -23.67 42.43
C SER A 157 -5.77 -23.30 41.12
N PHE A 158 -6.45 -22.49 40.31
CA PHE A 158 -5.89 -21.92 39.09
C PHE A 158 -6.00 -20.40 39.13
N ASP A 159 -4.89 -19.73 38.86
CA ASP A 159 -4.83 -18.29 38.67
C ASP A 159 -4.97 -17.95 37.20
N PHE A 160 -5.78 -16.94 36.87
CA PHE A 160 -5.92 -16.42 35.54
C PHE A 160 -4.69 -15.60 35.14
N VAL A 161 -4.08 -15.95 34.00
CA VAL A 161 -2.98 -15.22 33.41
C VAL A 161 -3.50 -14.52 32.16
N PRO A 162 -3.57 -13.17 32.16
CA PRO A 162 -4.02 -12.44 30.99
C PRO A 162 -3.03 -12.59 29.83
N GLY A 163 -3.56 -12.80 28.64
CA GLY A 163 -2.79 -12.79 27.40
C GLY A 163 -2.50 -11.37 26.92
N GLN A 164 -2.09 -11.27 25.67
CA GLN A 164 -1.81 -9.99 25.02
C GLN A 164 -2.53 -9.92 23.68
N GLU A 165 -3.09 -8.75 23.38
CA GLU A 165 -3.67 -8.47 22.08
C GLU A 165 -2.60 -8.53 20.98
N GLY A 166 -2.98 -9.09 19.85
CA GLY A 166 -2.19 -9.06 18.63
C GLY A 166 -2.67 -7.98 17.68
N LYS A 167 -1.87 -7.76 16.64
CA LYS A 167 -2.25 -6.92 15.50
C LYS A 167 -1.83 -7.63 14.21
N GLU A 168 -2.75 -7.79 13.31
CA GLU A 168 -2.52 -8.42 12.00
C GLU A 168 -2.80 -7.43 10.88
N VAL A 169 -1.95 -7.41 9.87
CA VAL A 169 -2.13 -6.57 8.69
C VAL A 169 -3.32 -7.06 7.89
N ASP A 170 -4.25 -6.15 7.61
CA ASP A 170 -5.32 -6.36 6.65
C ASP A 170 -4.75 -6.11 5.24
N VAL A 171 -4.34 -7.18 4.59
CA VAL A 171 -3.67 -7.12 3.28
C VAL A 171 -4.53 -6.40 2.24
N VAL A 172 -5.83 -6.69 2.21
CA VAL A 172 -6.74 -6.10 1.21
C VAL A 172 -6.90 -4.61 1.43
N LYS A 173 -7.21 -4.19 2.65
CA LYS A 173 -7.34 -2.77 2.96
C LYS A 173 -6.02 -2.02 2.80
N SER A 174 -4.89 -2.66 3.11
CA SER A 174 -3.56 -2.06 2.92
C SER A 174 -3.26 -1.76 1.45
N VAL A 175 -3.60 -2.67 0.53
CA VAL A 175 -3.45 -2.43 -0.92
C VAL A 175 -4.31 -1.24 -1.37
N TYR A 176 -5.54 -1.12 -0.86
CA TYR A 176 -6.38 0.05 -1.17
C TYR A 176 -5.81 1.34 -0.58
N ALA A 177 -5.27 1.30 0.65
CA ALA A 177 -4.62 2.46 1.27
C ALA A 177 -3.37 2.90 0.49
N ILE A 178 -2.57 1.96 -0.03
CA ILE A 178 -1.42 2.27 -0.89
C ILE A 178 -1.88 2.96 -2.17
N ASN A 179 -2.93 2.47 -2.84
CA ASN A 179 -3.48 3.12 -4.04
C ASN A 179 -4.00 4.53 -3.73
N ASP A 180 -4.75 4.69 -2.64
CA ASP A 180 -5.27 6.00 -2.23
C ASP A 180 -4.14 7.00 -1.94
N PHE A 181 -3.10 6.54 -1.25
CA PHE A 181 -1.91 7.35 -1.00
C PHE A 181 -1.23 7.81 -2.29
N LEU A 182 -1.01 6.91 -3.24
CA LEU A 182 -0.37 7.25 -4.52
C LEU A 182 -1.20 8.22 -5.36
N GLN A 183 -2.53 8.13 -5.30
CA GLN A 183 -3.42 8.97 -6.09
C GLN A 183 -3.65 10.36 -5.48
N ASN A 184 -3.72 10.45 -4.15
CA ASN A 184 -4.25 11.63 -3.48
C ASN A 184 -3.26 12.33 -2.54
N SER A 185 -2.22 11.63 -2.08
CA SER A 185 -1.35 12.15 -1.02
C SER A 185 0.12 12.17 -1.38
N TRP A 186 0.54 11.39 -2.38
CA TRP A 186 1.94 11.31 -2.74
C TRP A 186 2.37 12.53 -3.56
N ASP A 187 3.36 13.24 -3.06
CA ASP A 187 3.96 14.44 -3.67
C ASP A 187 5.31 14.17 -4.36
N GLY A 188 5.68 12.88 -4.50
CA GLY A 188 6.98 12.46 -5.05
C GLY A 188 8.10 12.37 -4.01
N SER A 189 7.87 12.76 -2.75
CA SER A 189 8.89 12.80 -1.70
C SER A 189 8.60 11.94 -0.48
N ALA A 190 7.33 11.72 -0.12
CA ALA A 190 6.94 10.91 1.02
C ALA A 190 7.01 9.41 0.70
N ASN A 191 7.77 8.67 1.48
CA ASN A 191 8.08 7.27 1.20
C ASN A 191 7.59 6.29 2.28
N GLU A 192 6.97 6.75 3.37
CA GLU A 192 6.41 5.87 4.41
C GLU A 192 4.90 5.74 4.23
N ILE A 193 4.40 4.50 4.18
CA ILE A 193 2.98 4.17 4.07
C ILE A 193 2.61 3.25 5.23
N GLU A 194 1.71 3.67 6.09
CA GLU A 194 1.17 2.83 7.15
C GLU A 194 0.17 1.83 6.59
N LEU A 195 0.40 0.54 6.87
CA LEU A 195 -0.51 -0.54 6.50
C LEU A 195 -1.68 -0.61 7.48
N VAL A 196 -2.84 -0.98 6.96
CA VAL A 196 -4.05 -1.15 7.80
C VAL A 196 -3.92 -2.41 8.62
N THR A 197 -4.16 -2.30 9.94
CA THR A 197 -4.07 -3.43 10.85
C THR A 197 -5.38 -3.65 11.59
N ASN A 198 -5.70 -4.93 11.87
CA ASN A 198 -6.81 -5.34 12.71
C ASN A 198 -6.27 -5.83 14.06
N THR A 199 -6.97 -5.52 15.16
CA THR A 199 -6.65 -6.06 16.48
C THR A 199 -7.17 -7.49 16.60
N VAL A 200 -6.30 -8.39 17.05
CA VAL A 200 -6.64 -9.80 17.34
C VAL A 200 -6.72 -9.96 18.86
N GLN A 201 -7.89 -10.32 19.35
CA GLN A 201 -8.10 -10.51 20.78
C GLN A 201 -7.54 -11.86 21.26
N PRO A 202 -6.96 -11.94 22.45
CA PRO A 202 -6.60 -13.18 23.11
C PRO A 202 -7.81 -14.11 23.24
N ARG A 203 -7.64 -15.38 22.95
CA ARG A 203 -8.67 -16.40 23.20
C ARG A 203 -8.72 -16.78 24.69
N GLY A 204 -9.83 -17.37 25.14
CA GLY A 204 -10.05 -17.79 26.52
C GLY A 204 -10.40 -16.62 27.44
N SER A 205 -11.67 -16.18 27.38
CA SER A 205 -12.13 -15.13 28.29
C SER A 205 -11.97 -15.53 29.77
N LYS A 206 -11.87 -14.55 30.66
CA LYS A 206 -11.78 -14.82 32.08
C LYS A 206 -13.00 -15.60 32.59
N GLU A 207 -14.19 -15.32 32.06
CA GLU A 207 -15.42 -16.04 32.40
C GLU A 207 -15.37 -17.51 31.97
N GLU A 208 -14.81 -17.81 30.78
CA GLU A 208 -14.66 -19.19 30.29
C GLU A 208 -13.63 -19.95 31.12
N LEU A 209 -12.46 -19.37 31.32
CA LEU A 209 -11.38 -19.99 32.08
C LEU A 209 -11.70 -20.17 33.56
N SER A 210 -12.50 -19.28 34.16
CA SER A 210 -12.93 -19.39 35.55
C SER A 210 -13.83 -20.59 35.84
N LYS A 211 -14.40 -21.23 34.78
CA LYS A 211 -15.17 -22.48 34.92
C LYS A 211 -14.30 -23.70 35.17
N ILE A 212 -13.00 -23.60 34.88
CA ILE A 212 -12.02 -24.67 35.15
C ILE A 212 -11.62 -24.60 36.62
N LYS A 213 -12.15 -25.51 37.41
CA LYS A 213 -11.96 -25.52 38.89
C LYS A 213 -11.17 -26.74 39.38
N ASP A 214 -11.27 -27.85 38.65
CA ASP A 214 -10.77 -29.12 39.09
C ASP A 214 -9.59 -29.61 38.29
N ASN A 215 -8.61 -30.16 38.98
CA ASN A 215 -7.54 -30.89 38.37
C ASN A 215 -7.96 -32.35 38.16
N LEU A 216 -8.22 -32.74 36.92
CA LEU A 216 -8.64 -34.09 36.58
C LEU A 216 -7.55 -35.17 36.71
N GLY A 217 -6.30 -34.76 36.90
CA GLY A 217 -5.18 -35.67 37.10
C GLY A 217 -3.88 -35.06 36.61
N GLY A 218 -2.80 -35.73 36.93
CA GLY A 218 -1.46 -35.38 36.46
C GLY A 218 -0.61 -36.65 36.27
N PHE A 219 0.20 -36.61 35.28
CA PHE A 219 1.20 -37.64 35.04
C PHE A 219 2.56 -36.98 34.81
N SER A 220 3.59 -37.49 35.39
CA SER A 220 4.95 -37.00 35.19
C SER A 220 5.85 -38.12 34.65
N THR A 221 6.75 -37.75 33.77
CA THR A 221 7.80 -38.67 33.30
C THR A 221 9.16 -38.02 33.41
N ASP A 222 10.15 -38.82 33.83
CA ASP A 222 11.52 -38.37 33.91
C ASP A 222 12.25 -38.70 32.59
N PHE A 223 12.90 -37.69 32.03
CA PHE A 223 13.71 -37.81 30.82
C PHE A 223 15.19 -37.42 31.04
N SER A 224 15.63 -37.34 32.28
CA SER A 224 16.99 -36.97 32.67
C SER A 224 18.06 -37.87 32.03
N SER A 225 17.73 -39.17 31.82
CA SER A 225 18.59 -40.16 31.15
C SER A 225 18.55 -40.13 29.62
N SER A 226 17.72 -39.23 29.03
CA SER A 226 17.61 -39.14 27.56
C SER A 226 18.82 -38.43 26.94
N ALA A 227 19.15 -38.81 25.69
CA ALA A 227 20.16 -38.10 24.92
C ALA A 227 19.83 -36.62 24.78
N ALA A 228 20.86 -35.78 24.77
CA ALA A 228 20.68 -34.30 24.81
C ALA A 228 19.71 -33.74 23.75
N GLY A 229 19.72 -34.26 22.53
CA GLY A 229 18.78 -33.84 21.47
C GLY A 229 17.33 -34.18 21.80
N ARG A 230 17.07 -35.36 22.38
CA ARG A 230 15.71 -35.74 22.81
C ARG A 230 15.25 -34.87 23.99
N ALA A 231 16.13 -34.66 24.97
CA ALA A 231 15.83 -33.82 26.12
C ALA A 231 15.49 -32.37 25.68
N ALA A 232 16.23 -31.81 24.71
CA ALA A 232 15.93 -30.48 24.15
C ALA A 232 14.56 -30.44 23.45
N ASN A 233 14.24 -31.46 22.64
CA ASN A 233 12.96 -31.55 21.95
C ASN A 233 11.79 -31.67 22.95
N VAL A 234 11.92 -32.48 24.00
CA VAL A 234 10.90 -32.60 25.05
C VAL A 234 10.69 -31.25 25.75
N LYS A 235 11.79 -30.59 26.16
CA LYS A 235 11.70 -29.25 26.78
C LYS A 235 10.98 -28.23 25.88
N ASN A 236 11.33 -28.21 24.59
CA ASN A 236 10.70 -27.33 23.64
C ASN A 236 9.20 -27.65 23.48
N ALA A 237 8.84 -28.92 23.32
CA ALA A 237 7.43 -29.32 23.27
C ALA A 237 6.66 -28.91 24.52
N CYS A 238 7.23 -29.14 25.70
CA CYS A 238 6.63 -28.73 26.97
C CYS A 238 6.41 -27.20 27.03
N SER A 239 7.38 -26.41 26.58
CA SER A 239 7.23 -24.94 26.57
C SER A 239 6.12 -24.46 25.63
N LEU A 240 5.89 -25.18 24.52
CA LEU A 240 4.84 -24.83 23.56
C LEU A 240 3.42 -25.17 24.04
N ILE A 241 3.27 -26.24 24.83
CA ILE A 241 1.97 -26.69 25.31
C ILE A 241 1.66 -26.24 26.74
N ASN A 242 2.65 -25.75 27.48
CA ASN A 242 2.45 -25.31 28.85
C ASN A 242 1.50 -24.10 28.92
N GLY A 243 0.43 -24.23 29.69
CA GLY A 243 -0.62 -23.23 29.81
C GLY A 243 -1.60 -23.19 28.65
N SER A 244 -1.47 -24.08 27.64
CA SER A 244 -2.42 -24.16 26.55
C SER A 244 -3.79 -24.63 27.01
N VAL A 245 -4.84 -23.99 26.48
CA VAL A 245 -6.24 -24.37 26.71
C VAL A 245 -6.77 -25.03 25.45
N ILE A 246 -7.33 -26.24 25.59
CA ILE A 246 -7.97 -26.95 24.49
C ILE A 246 -9.48 -26.76 24.59
N TYR A 247 -10.07 -26.20 23.57
CA TYR A 247 -11.51 -26.04 23.45
C TYR A 247 -12.10 -27.22 22.68
N GLN A 248 -13.11 -27.86 23.25
CA GLN A 248 -13.90 -28.82 22.50
C GLN A 248 -14.88 -28.07 21.60
N VAL A 249 -14.70 -28.19 20.28
CA VAL A 249 -15.62 -27.59 19.31
C VAL A 249 -16.83 -28.51 19.19
N GLY A 250 -17.96 -28.02 19.67
CA GLY A 250 -19.27 -28.61 19.42
C GLY A 250 -19.63 -29.80 20.31
N GLY A 251 -20.34 -29.51 21.33
CA GLY A 251 -21.30 -30.40 21.98
C GLY A 251 -22.68 -29.83 21.77
#